data_c29ac1957aec6cb1f542f61434c828b6
#
_entry.id   c29ac1957aec6cb1f542f61434c828b6
#
_cell.length_a   1.000
_cell.length_b   1.000
_cell.length_c   1.000
_cell.angle_alpha   90.00
_cell.angle_beta   90.00
_cell.angle_gamma   90.00
#
_symmetry.space_group_name_H-M   'P 1'
#
loop_
_entity.id
_entity.type
_entity.pdbx_description
1 polymer ?
#
loop_
_entity_poly.entity_id
_entity_poly.type
_entity_poly.pdbx_seq_one_letter_code
_entity_poly.pdbx_strand_id
1 'polypeptide(L)'
;MAGVEFLELAAEIREDHRGFVFFPWQAGVKDTPEVFKTFHLISIAPGQVRGNHLHPGYREYLLTFQGAGVFTWEEAPGQLQERQLSGHRTLVCISPGIAHALENHGPEILYLLAWREKTGSAPEEPETVPHPLSSTR
;
A
#
# COMPACT_ATOMS: atom_id res chain seq x y z
N MET A 1 -24.55 -2.45 -21.75
CA MET A 1 -23.84 -2.13 -22.98
C MET A 1 -23.08 -3.36 -23.47
N ALA A 2 -23.06 -3.56 -24.73
CA ALA A 2 -22.35 -4.70 -25.32
C ALA A 2 -21.05 -4.21 -25.92
N GLY A 3 -20.05 -5.09 -26.00
CA GLY A 3 -18.79 -4.79 -26.63
C GLY A 3 -17.69 -4.54 -25.63
N VAL A 4 -16.68 -3.78 -26.09
CA VAL A 4 -15.48 -3.51 -25.28
C VAL A 4 -15.33 -2.00 -25.11
N GLU A 5 -14.98 -1.62 -23.91
CA GLU A 5 -14.74 -0.21 -23.61
C GLU A 5 -13.31 -0.07 -23.07
N PHE A 6 -12.63 1.00 -23.49
CA PHE A 6 -11.28 1.28 -23.02
C PHE A 6 -11.28 2.56 -22.20
N LEU A 7 -10.83 2.48 -20.94
CA LEU A 7 -10.75 3.63 -20.06
C LEU A 7 -9.29 4.04 -19.91
N GLU A 8 -8.99 5.28 -20.24
CA GLU A 8 -7.62 5.78 -20.14
C GLU A 8 -7.36 6.23 -18.71
N LEU A 9 -6.35 5.65 -18.09
CA LEU A 9 -6.09 5.82 -16.66
C LEU A 9 -4.87 6.67 -16.33
N ALA A 10 -4.22 7.25 -17.34
CA ALA A 10 -2.95 7.96 -17.12
C ALA A 10 -3.07 9.06 -16.07
N ALA A 11 -4.23 9.73 -16.00
CA ALA A 11 -4.44 10.80 -15.04
C ALA A 11 -4.52 10.33 -13.59
N GLU A 12 -4.74 9.03 -13.40
CA GLU A 12 -4.88 8.47 -12.05
C GLU A 12 -3.55 7.97 -11.49
N ILE A 13 -2.48 8.05 -12.26
CA ILE A 13 -1.16 7.56 -11.85
C ILE A 13 -0.41 8.69 -11.16
N ARG A 14 0.06 8.45 -9.95
CA ARG A 14 0.90 9.39 -9.21
C ARG A 14 2.30 8.84 -9.15
N GLU A 15 3.25 9.60 -9.68
CA GLU A 15 4.61 9.13 -9.83
C GLU A 15 5.59 10.14 -9.25
N ASP A 16 6.61 9.65 -8.55
CA ASP A 16 7.71 10.46 -8.06
C ASP A 16 9.00 9.62 -8.08
N HIS A 17 10.07 10.09 -7.44
CA HIS A 17 11.36 9.39 -7.47
C HIS A 17 11.33 8.01 -6.82
N ARG A 18 10.32 7.71 -6.01
CA ARG A 18 10.20 6.41 -5.36
C ARG A 18 9.51 5.38 -6.24
N GLY A 19 8.76 5.83 -7.26
CA GLY A 19 7.95 4.99 -8.13
C GLY A 19 6.56 5.57 -8.31
N PHE A 20 5.57 4.72 -8.56
CA PHE A 20 4.20 5.19 -8.76
C PHE A 20 3.23 4.57 -7.76
N VAL A 21 2.09 5.24 -7.60
CA VAL A 21 0.91 4.70 -6.92
C VAL A 21 -0.28 4.91 -7.86
N PHE A 22 -1.10 3.89 -7.99
CA PHE A 22 -2.13 3.87 -9.02
C PHE A 22 -3.40 3.23 -8.49
N PHE A 23 -4.52 3.97 -8.58
CA PHE A 23 -5.84 3.52 -8.16
C PHE A 23 -6.69 3.28 -9.42
N PRO A 24 -6.68 2.07 -9.97
CA PRO A 24 -7.33 1.83 -11.25
C PRO A 24 -8.86 1.93 -11.23
N TRP A 25 -9.44 1.84 -10.04
CA TRP A 25 -10.90 1.78 -9.89
C TRP A 25 -11.57 3.15 -9.82
N GLN A 26 -10.80 4.23 -9.88
CA GLN A 26 -11.37 5.58 -9.73
C GLN A 26 -11.71 6.25 -11.04
N ALA A 27 -11.21 5.75 -12.15
CA ALA A 27 -11.35 6.43 -13.44
C ALA A 27 -12.61 5.97 -14.16
N GLY A 28 -13.74 6.58 -13.83
CA GLY A 28 -14.98 6.35 -14.55
C GLY A 28 -15.68 5.03 -14.30
N VAL A 29 -15.21 4.24 -13.36
CA VAL A 29 -15.85 2.98 -13.02
C VAL A 29 -16.93 3.24 -11.98
N LYS A 30 -18.18 2.94 -12.33
CA LYS A 30 -19.33 3.18 -11.46
C LYS A 30 -19.71 1.91 -10.73
N ASP A 31 -20.42 2.09 -9.63
CA ASP A 31 -20.97 0.97 -8.84
C ASP A 31 -19.92 -0.01 -8.36
N THR A 32 -18.70 0.49 -8.16
CA THR A 32 -17.63 -0.33 -7.61
C THR A 32 -17.82 -0.44 -6.10
N PRO A 33 -17.79 -1.67 -5.54
CA PRO A 33 -17.86 -1.81 -4.08
C PRO A 33 -16.76 -0.99 -3.40
N GLU A 34 -17.05 -0.47 -2.22
CA GLU A 34 -16.14 0.44 -1.52
C GLU A 34 -14.74 -0.16 -1.33
N VAL A 35 -14.66 -1.45 -1.01
CA VAL A 35 -13.36 -2.08 -0.79
C VAL A 35 -12.51 -2.04 -2.07
N PHE A 36 -13.13 -2.25 -3.22
CA PHE A 36 -12.39 -2.23 -4.49
C PHE A 36 -11.88 -0.84 -4.85
N LYS A 37 -12.54 0.21 -4.37
CA LYS A 37 -12.07 1.57 -4.63
C LYS A 37 -10.73 1.85 -3.95
N THR A 38 -10.34 1.05 -2.98
CA THR A 38 -9.07 1.21 -2.29
C THR A 38 -7.93 0.44 -2.95
N PHE A 39 -8.23 -0.45 -3.89
CA PHE A 39 -7.19 -1.24 -4.55
C PHE A 39 -6.26 -0.33 -5.33
N HIS A 40 -4.96 -0.48 -5.10
CA HIS A 40 -3.97 0.31 -5.83
C HIS A 40 -2.71 -0.49 -6.02
N LEU A 41 -2.04 -0.18 -7.12
CA LEU A 41 -0.74 -0.77 -7.45
C LEU A 41 0.34 0.20 -7.01
N ILE A 42 1.40 -0.33 -6.47
CA ILE A 42 2.52 0.45 -5.96
C ILE A 42 3.81 -0.10 -6.54
N SER A 43 4.69 0.79 -6.94
CA SER A 43 6.06 0.43 -7.24
C SER A 43 6.97 1.15 -6.27
N ILE A 44 8.06 0.47 -5.87
CA ILE A 44 9.07 1.07 -5.03
C ILE A 44 10.40 0.87 -5.74
N ALA A 45 11.02 1.97 -6.13
CA ALA A 45 12.30 1.94 -6.82
C ALA A 45 13.40 1.44 -5.87
N PRO A 46 14.50 0.89 -6.40
CA PRO A 46 15.60 0.46 -5.56
C PRO A 46 16.09 1.57 -4.63
N GLY A 47 16.29 1.22 -3.36
CA GLY A 47 16.75 2.16 -2.34
C GLY A 47 15.68 3.04 -1.74
N GLN A 48 14.44 2.93 -2.19
CA GLN A 48 13.37 3.81 -1.71
C GLN A 48 12.50 3.10 -0.67
N VAL A 49 11.77 3.92 0.09
CA VAL A 49 10.89 3.48 1.16
C VAL A 49 9.52 4.10 0.95
N ARG A 50 8.47 3.30 1.15
CA ARG A 50 7.11 3.82 1.23
C ARG A 50 6.51 3.40 2.55
N GLY A 51 5.55 4.19 3.03
CA GLY A 51 4.89 3.95 4.29
C GLY A 51 5.34 4.95 5.33
N ASN A 52 5.87 4.47 6.46
CA ASN A 52 6.13 5.30 7.62
C ASN A 52 4.86 6.00 8.06
N HIS A 53 3.78 5.20 8.11
CA HIS A 53 2.46 5.70 8.46
C HIS A 53 1.64 4.58 9.10
N LEU A 54 0.47 4.96 9.56
CA LEU A 54 -0.53 4.01 10.07
C LEU A 54 -1.91 4.44 9.59
N HIS A 55 -2.84 3.51 9.62
CA HIS A 55 -4.23 3.76 9.24
C HIS A 55 -5.12 3.47 10.43
N PRO A 56 -5.57 4.49 11.17
CA PRO A 56 -6.31 4.23 12.43
C PRO A 56 -7.61 3.46 12.25
N GLY A 57 -8.32 3.71 11.17
CA GLY A 57 -9.62 3.09 10.95
C GLY A 57 -9.68 2.04 9.88
N TYR A 58 -8.54 1.54 9.44
CA TYR A 58 -8.50 0.60 8.31
C TYR A 58 -7.57 -0.56 8.60
N ARG A 59 -7.98 -1.75 8.14
CA ARG A 59 -7.09 -2.89 7.99
C ARG A 59 -6.52 -2.83 6.59
N GLU A 60 -5.21 -2.95 6.47
CA GLU A 60 -4.56 -2.88 5.16
C GLU A 60 -3.99 -4.23 4.77
N TYR A 61 -4.04 -4.52 3.49
CA TYR A 61 -3.50 -5.74 2.92
C TYR A 61 -2.47 -5.38 1.86
N LEU A 62 -1.31 -6.03 1.93
CA LEU A 62 -0.23 -5.83 0.96
C LEU A 62 0.14 -7.18 0.36
N LEU A 63 0.25 -7.21 -0.95
CA LEU A 63 0.70 -8.40 -1.66
C LEU A 63 1.77 -7.99 -2.65
N THR A 64 3.02 -8.32 -2.34
CA THR A 64 4.10 -8.12 -3.30
C THR A 64 3.94 -9.16 -4.39
N PHE A 65 4.27 -8.81 -5.64
CA PHE A 65 4.16 -9.77 -6.73
C PHE A 65 5.38 -9.78 -7.63
N GLN A 66 6.32 -8.85 -7.45
CA GLN A 66 7.58 -8.87 -8.15
C GLN A 66 8.60 -8.06 -7.36
N GLY A 67 9.82 -8.57 -7.25
CA GLY A 67 10.88 -7.93 -6.49
C GLY A 67 10.89 -8.40 -5.05
N ALA A 68 11.68 -7.73 -4.22
CA ALA A 68 11.84 -8.07 -2.81
C ALA A 68 11.97 -6.80 -1.99
N GLY A 69 11.53 -6.85 -0.74
CA GLY A 69 11.64 -5.72 0.16
C GLY A 69 11.65 -6.17 1.60
N VAL A 70 11.91 -5.23 2.50
CA VAL A 70 11.88 -5.45 3.93
C VAL A 70 10.68 -4.70 4.50
N PHE A 71 9.76 -5.46 5.08
CA PHE A 71 8.59 -4.92 5.73
C PHE A 71 8.91 -4.73 7.21
N THR A 72 8.76 -3.49 7.70
CA THR A 72 9.02 -3.15 9.10
C THR A 72 7.73 -2.66 9.73
N TRP A 73 7.44 -3.10 10.94
CA TRP A 73 6.25 -2.61 11.65
C TRP A 73 6.56 -2.44 13.13
N GLU A 74 5.75 -1.61 13.78
CA GLU A 74 5.88 -1.36 15.20
C GLU A 74 4.92 -2.28 15.95
N GLU A 75 5.45 -3.34 16.55
CA GLU A 75 4.66 -4.33 17.27
C GLU A 75 4.02 -3.73 18.51
N ALA A 76 4.79 -2.94 19.22
CA ALA A 76 4.35 -2.17 20.38
C ALA A 76 5.19 -0.90 20.36
N PRO A 77 4.80 0.15 21.11
CA PRO A 77 5.54 1.43 21.06
C PRO A 77 7.04 1.22 21.23
N GLY A 78 7.80 1.62 20.21
CA GLY A 78 9.25 1.51 20.19
C GLY A 78 9.80 0.13 19.88
N GLN A 79 8.94 -0.88 19.66
CA GLN A 79 9.38 -2.24 19.38
C GLN A 79 9.18 -2.57 17.92
N LEU A 80 10.25 -2.46 17.14
CA LEU A 80 10.20 -2.70 15.69
C LEU A 80 10.50 -4.15 15.36
N GLN A 81 9.77 -4.67 14.41
CA GLN A 81 9.97 -6.00 13.84
C GLN A 81 10.14 -5.86 12.35
N GLU A 82 10.82 -6.82 11.73
CA GLU A 82 11.00 -6.82 10.28
C GLU A 82 10.81 -8.21 9.71
N ARG A 83 10.40 -8.23 8.46
CA ARG A 83 10.30 -9.47 7.70
C ARG A 83 10.59 -9.19 6.24
N GLN A 84 11.41 -10.03 5.61
CA GLN A 84 11.67 -9.93 4.19
C GLN A 84 10.49 -10.49 3.40
N LEU A 85 10.07 -9.76 2.38
CA LEU A 85 9.01 -10.18 1.48
C LEU A 85 9.56 -10.30 0.08
N SER A 86 9.17 -11.35 -0.62
CA SER A 86 9.57 -11.52 -2.02
C SER A 86 8.53 -12.35 -2.75
N GLY A 87 8.36 -12.07 -4.04
CA GLY A 87 7.41 -12.78 -4.88
C GLY A 87 5.97 -12.53 -4.45
N HIS A 88 5.12 -13.56 -4.58
CA HIS A 88 3.68 -13.40 -4.39
C HIS A 88 3.10 -14.42 -3.40
N ARG A 89 3.90 -14.90 -2.46
CA ARG A 89 3.48 -15.98 -1.58
C ARG A 89 2.99 -15.53 -0.21
N THR A 90 3.22 -14.27 0.15
CA THR A 90 2.84 -13.79 1.47
C THR A 90 1.91 -12.60 1.35
N LEU A 91 0.71 -12.75 1.90
CA LEU A 91 -0.21 -11.63 2.04
C LEU A 91 0.01 -11.04 3.43
N VAL A 92 0.33 -9.74 3.47
CA VAL A 92 0.52 -9.04 4.74
C VAL A 92 -0.81 -8.42 5.12
N CYS A 93 -1.27 -8.72 6.33
CA CYS A 93 -2.51 -8.15 6.87
C CYS A 93 -2.12 -7.25 8.03
N ILE A 94 -2.43 -5.96 7.92
CA ILE A 94 -2.00 -4.97 8.90
C ILE A 94 -3.22 -4.48 9.66
N SER A 95 -3.23 -4.72 10.97
CA SER A 95 -4.34 -4.27 11.82
C SER A 95 -4.38 -2.75 11.90
N PRO A 96 -5.57 -2.17 12.17
CA PRO A 96 -5.67 -0.73 12.31
C PRO A 96 -4.69 -0.20 13.36
N GLY A 97 -4.08 0.95 13.06
CA GLY A 97 -3.20 1.62 13.99
C GLY A 97 -1.77 1.11 14.08
N ILE A 98 -1.40 0.11 13.28
CA ILE A 98 -0.04 -0.42 13.28
C ILE A 98 0.81 0.37 12.27
N ALA A 99 1.80 1.08 12.78
CA ALA A 99 2.73 1.82 11.93
C ALA A 99 3.64 0.85 11.18
N HIS A 100 3.88 1.13 9.92
CA HIS A 100 4.64 0.21 9.07
C HIS A 100 5.32 0.95 7.92
N ALA A 101 6.30 0.27 7.33
CA ALA A 101 7.01 0.76 6.16
C ALA A 101 7.51 -0.43 5.34
N LEU A 102 7.74 -0.20 4.06
CA LEU A 102 8.29 -1.21 3.16
C LEU A 102 9.43 -0.58 2.38
N GLU A 103 10.60 -1.17 2.49
CA GLU A 103 11.82 -0.65 1.90
C GLU A 103 12.37 -1.62 0.86
N ASN A 104 12.78 -1.09 -0.28
CA ASN A 104 13.35 -1.89 -1.35
C ASN A 104 14.88 -1.81 -1.28
N HIS A 105 15.50 -2.89 -0.81
CA HIS A 105 16.95 -2.99 -0.74
C HIS A 105 17.55 -3.71 -1.96
N GLY A 106 16.70 -4.21 -2.85
CA GLY A 106 17.15 -4.99 -3.98
C GLY A 106 17.50 -4.13 -5.19
N PRO A 107 18.03 -4.76 -6.24
CA PRO A 107 18.41 -4.06 -7.46
C PRO A 107 17.26 -3.82 -8.44
N GLU A 108 16.10 -4.45 -8.20
CA GLU A 108 14.98 -4.37 -9.11
C GLU A 108 13.83 -3.61 -8.48
N ILE A 109 12.91 -3.12 -9.30
CA ILE A 109 11.72 -2.45 -8.81
C ILE A 109 10.86 -3.48 -8.06
N LEU A 110 10.36 -3.07 -6.90
CA LEU A 110 9.41 -3.87 -6.13
C LEU A 110 8.01 -3.43 -6.50
N TYR A 111 7.16 -4.38 -6.88
CA TYR A 111 5.75 -4.11 -7.21
C TYR A 111 4.85 -4.80 -6.22
N LEU A 112 3.81 -4.11 -5.81
CA LEU A 112 2.82 -4.69 -4.90
C LEU A 112 1.43 -4.15 -5.18
N LEU A 113 0.45 -4.95 -4.77
CA LEU A 113 -0.96 -4.58 -4.76
C LEU A 113 -1.36 -4.33 -3.32
N ALA A 114 -2.09 -3.27 -3.07
CA ALA A 114 -2.56 -2.95 -1.73
C ALA A 114 -4.04 -2.61 -1.75
N TRP A 115 -4.73 -2.92 -0.67
CA TRP A 115 -6.12 -2.47 -0.49
C TRP A 115 -6.41 -2.35 1.00
N ARG A 116 -7.50 -1.67 1.31
CA ARG A 116 -7.88 -1.38 2.68
C ARG A 116 -9.34 -1.68 2.91
N GLU A 117 -9.63 -2.12 4.12
CA GLU A 117 -10.98 -2.41 4.55
C GLU A 117 -11.28 -1.57 5.79
N LYS A 118 -12.35 -0.79 5.72
CA LYS A 118 -12.72 0.07 6.83
C LYS A 118 -13.20 -0.80 7.99
N THR A 119 -12.74 -0.47 9.20
CA THR A 119 -13.13 -1.17 10.41
C THR A 119 -13.83 -0.19 11.34
N GLY A 120 -14.89 -0.66 11.98
CA GLY A 120 -15.64 0.18 12.91
C GLY A 120 -16.33 1.34 12.22
N SER A 121 -16.62 2.37 12.99
CA SER A 121 -17.38 3.51 12.52
C SER A 121 -16.75 4.84 12.94
N ALA A 122 -15.44 4.99 12.80
CA ALA A 122 -14.75 6.20 13.19
C ALA A 122 -14.46 7.07 11.97
N PRO A 123 -15.46 7.76 11.41
CA PRO A 123 -15.27 8.50 10.17
C PRO A 123 -14.46 9.79 10.33
N GLU A 124 -14.31 10.26 11.56
CA GLU A 124 -13.57 11.51 11.80
C GLU A 124 -12.08 11.33 11.80
N GLU A 125 -11.58 10.10 11.92
CA GLU A 125 -10.15 9.89 11.95
C GLU A 125 -9.55 9.99 10.55
N PRO A 126 -8.35 10.55 10.43
CA PRO A 126 -7.66 10.56 9.15
C PRO A 126 -7.45 9.14 8.65
N GLU A 127 -7.57 8.96 7.35
CA GLU A 127 -7.34 7.65 6.76
C GLU A 127 -5.89 7.21 6.94
N THR A 128 -4.96 8.15 6.87
CA THR A 128 -3.54 7.87 6.98
C THR A 128 -2.89 8.89 7.90
N VAL A 129 -2.08 8.42 8.85
CA VAL A 129 -1.36 9.27 9.78
C VAL A 129 0.13 9.00 9.63
N PRO A 130 0.95 10.02 9.39
CA PRO A 130 2.40 9.84 9.33
C PRO A 130 2.94 9.32 10.67
N HIS A 131 3.83 8.34 10.60
CA HIS A 131 4.45 7.76 11.79
C HIS A 131 5.78 7.15 11.39
N PRO A 132 6.85 7.96 11.28
CA PRO A 132 8.15 7.44 10.87
C PRO A 132 8.67 6.39 11.84
N LEU A 133 9.22 5.32 11.28
CA LEU A 133 9.83 4.26 12.06
C LEU A 133 11.32 4.53 12.17
N SER A 134 11.86 4.43 13.37
CA SER A 134 13.23 4.85 13.62
C SER A 134 14.27 4.00 12.90
N SER A 135 13.92 2.77 12.51
CA SER A 135 14.86 1.89 11.81
C SER A 135 14.86 2.09 10.30
N THR A 136 13.90 2.83 9.74
CA THR A 136 13.87 3.08 8.30
C THR A 136 14.74 4.29 7.96
N ARG A 137 15.34 4.27 6.78
CA ARG A 137 16.26 5.34 6.32
C ARG A 137 15.65 6.12 5.19
#